data_981df4d3de79f25ad985bbe5b9ac013e
#
_entry.id   981df4d3de79f25ad985bbe5b9ac013e
#
_cell.length_a   1.000
_cell.length_b   1.000
_cell.length_c   1.000
_cell.angle_alpha   90.00
_cell.angle_beta   90.00
_cell.angle_gamma   90.00
#
_symmetry.space_group_name_H-M   'P 1'
#
loop_
_entity.id
_entity.type
_entity.pdbx_description
1 polymer ?
#
loop_
_entity_poly.entity_id
_entity_poly.type
_entity_poly.pdbx_seq_one_letter_code
_entity_poly.pdbx_strand_id
1 'polypeptide(L)'
;MSSYIILPFNFKYSGDTVLMVNQAGEWLTISRNDFDKFHSYKLEAEDECYKRLKAKHFLTITEEKEQALDLLAIKLRTRKAFAECSPNLHMIVATLRCNCLCKYCHASSIDMNAKQYDMSWEIARKTIDLIFQSPSDDIKIEYQGGEPLLNWDIVKESILYAKFVNKIARKNLSFVICTNLMQISKEQIDFFKKHSIEISTSLDGPKQLHDTNRKSRIFESSYDKFIENSKLVRDCAPLLTITKTNINKLRSVIDTYVELGYNTIFLRALNPYGNAIKNKSELDYSTEEFISAYKDALQYIIELNKKGIDFVECYTALFLTRILTPFSTGFVDLQSPSGAGLSGVIYNYDGKVYPADEARMLARMGDDYFCLGTVNEKFSEIFNG
;
A
#
# COMPACT_ATOMS: atom_id res chain seq x y z
N MET A 1 24.77 -2.56 42.89
CA MET A 1 23.65 -2.86 41.97
C MET A 1 23.50 -1.65 41.06
N SER A 2 23.78 -1.80 39.78
CA SER A 2 23.58 -0.73 38.81
C SER A 2 22.08 -0.47 38.66
N SER A 3 21.60 0.63 39.23
CA SER A 3 20.22 1.04 39.13
C SER A 3 20.03 1.68 37.76
N TYR A 4 19.40 0.97 36.80
CA TYR A 4 19.00 1.52 35.54
C TYR A 4 17.46 1.59 35.41
N ILE A 5 17.00 2.40 34.53
CA ILE A 5 15.58 2.59 34.21
C ILE A 5 15.32 1.90 32.85
N ILE A 6 14.35 1.02 32.79
CA ILE A 6 13.91 0.38 31.55
C ILE A 6 12.99 1.37 30.80
N LEU A 7 13.32 1.66 29.54
CA LEU A 7 12.50 2.50 28.66
C LEU A 7 11.48 1.64 27.89
N PRO A 8 10.34 2.20 27.43
CA PRO A 8 9.28 1.44 26.76
C PRO A 8 9.75 0.74 25.49
N PHE A 9 9.43 -0.54 25.34
CA PHE A 9 9.74 -1.36 24.17
C PHE A 9 8.73 -2.48 23.98
N ASN A 10 8.69 -3.05 22.77
CA ASN A 10 8.03 -4.29 22.44
C ASN A 10 9.07 -5.39 22.23
N PHE A 11 8.68 -6.64 22.47
CA PHE A 11 9.59 -7.77 22.25
C PHE A 11 8.86 -9.01 21.73
N LYS A 12 9.64 -9.90 21.10
CA LYS A 12 9.17 -11.21 20.64
C LYS A 12 10.25 -12.26 20.82
N TYR A 13 9.89 -13.39 21.41
CA TYR A 13 10.77 -14.55 21.48
C TYR A 13 10.95 -15.22 20.11
N SER A 14 12.20 -15.60 19.79
CA SER A 14 12.57 -16.33 18.58
C SER A 14 13.64 -17.37 18.94
N GLY A 15 13.22 -18.59 19.24
CA GLY A 15 14.09 -19.62 19.79
C GLY A 15 14.77 -19.17 21.09
N ASP A 16 16.10 -19.22 21.12
CA ASP A 16 16.92 -18.80 22.27
C ASP A 16 17.25 -17.31 22.29
N THR A 17 16.65 -16.55 21.39
CA THR A 17 16.87 -15.10 21.31
C THR A 17 15.57 -14.33 21.51
N VAL A 18 15.71 -13.04 21.85
CA VAL A 18 14.62 -12.09 22.00
C VAL A 18 14.90 -10.90 21.09
N LEU A 19 13.99 -10.67 20.13
CA LEU A 19 13.97 -9.45 19.34
C LEU A 19 13.26 -8.36 20.14
N MET A 20 13.90 -7.22 20.27
CA MET A 20 13.38 -6.03 20.96
C MET A 20 13.30 -4.86 20.00
N VAL A 21 12.24 -4.06 20.10
CA VAL A 21 12.02 -2.85 19.29
C VAL A 21 11.43 -1.76 20.17
N ASN A 22 11.98 -0.55 20.14
CA ASN A 22 11.42 0.58 20.86
C ASN A 22 10.58 1.52 19.97
N GLN A 23 9.97 2.54 20.55
CA GLN A 23 9.09 3.49 19.83
C GLN A 23 9.83 4.31 18.77
N ALA A 24 11.14 4.57 18.96
CA ALA A 24 11.97 5.22 17.95
C ALA A 24 12.38 4.27 16.79
N GLY A 25 11.97 2.99 16.85
CA GLY A 25 12.29 1.95 15.89
C GLY A 25 13.73 1.45 15.96
N GLU A 26 14.43 1.73 17.05
CA GLU A 26 15.67 1.02 17.33
C GLU A 26 15.35 -0.42 17.68
N TRP A 27 16.16 -1.33 17.17
CA TRP A 27 15.97 -2.75 17.42
C TRP A 27 17.29 -3.46 17.72
N LEU A 28 17.20 -4.54 18.44
CA LEU A 28 18.31 -5.46 18.66
C LEU A 28 17.80 -6.86 19.04
N THR A 29 18.67 -7.84 18.86
CA THR A 29 18.44 -9.21 19.31
C THR A 29 19.45 -9.52 20.43
N ILE A 30 18.95 -10.07 21.53
CA ILE A 30 19.76 -10.54 22.68
C ILE A 30 19.40 -11.98 23.03
N SER A 31 20.25 -12.64 23.83
CA SER A 31 19.93 -13.97 24.34
C SER A 31 18.78 -13.91 25.35
N ARG A 32 18.04 -15.02 25.53
CA ARG A 32 17.02 -15.11 26.60
C ARG A 32 17.61 -14.84 27.97
N ASN A 33 18.80 -15.38 28.25
CA ASN A 33 19.47 -15.16 29.53
C ASN A 33 19.78 -13.67 29.78
N ASP A 34 20.25 -12.94 28.76
CA ASP A 34 20.48 -11.50 28.86
C ASP A 34 19.19 -10.72 28.99
N PHE A 35 18.11 -11.15 28.30
CA PHE A 35 16.79 -10.55 28.45
C PHE A 35 16.26 -10.72 29.89
N ASP A 36 16.39 -11.92 30.47
CA ASP A 36 15.96 -12.19 31.86
C ASP A 36 16.74 -11.38 32.87
N LYS A 37 18.08 -11.26 32.69
CA LYS A 37 18.90 -10.36 33.50
C LYS A 37 18.49 -8.91 33.38
N PHE A 38 18.23 -8.44 32.12
CA PHE A 38 17.78 -7.09 31.84
C PHE A 38 16.43 -6.78 32.52
N HIS A 39 15.45 -7.64 32.32
CA HIS A 39 14.09 -7.45 32.87
C HIS A 39 14.07 -7.54 34.40
N SER A 40 15.02 -8.33 35.00
CA SER A 40 15.16 -8.49 36.44
C SER A 40 16.12 -7.49 37.10
N TYR A 41 16.59 -6.46 36.36
CA TYR A 41 17.54 -5.45 36.85
C TYR A 41 18.88 -6.03 37.36
N LYS A 42 19.35 -7.11 36.68
CA LYS A 42 20.58 -7.85 37.08
C LYS A 42 21.75 -7.65 36.10
N LEU A 43 21.59 -6.78 35.08
CA LEU A 43 22.73 -6.42 34.23
C LEU A 43 23.64 -5.44 34.92
N GLU A 44 24.96 -5.62 34.75
CA GLU A 44 25.97 -4.70 35.25
C GLU A 44 26.43 -3.74 34.14
N ALA A 45 26.91 -2.55 34.50
CA ALA A 45 27.28 -1.52 33.53
C ALA A 45 28.43 -1.94 32.60
N GLU A 46 29.26 -2.87 33.04
CA GLU A 46 30.37 -3.47 32.31
C GLU A 46 29.93 -4.48 31.27
N ASP A 47 28.71 -5.06 31.42
CA ASP A 47 28.16 -6.05 30.50
C ASP A 47 28.02 -5.47 29.09
N GLU A 48 28.45 -6.21 28.08
CA GLU A 48 28.32 -5.79 26.69
C GLU A 48 26.83 -5.62 26.29
N CYS A 49 25.96 -6.49 26.82
CA CYS A 49 24.53 -6.39 26.65
C CYS A 49 23.94 -5.09 27.19
N TYR A 50 24.41 -4.66 28.41
CA TYR A 50 24.02 -3.39 29.01
C TYR A 50 24.37 -2.21 28.10
N LYS A 51 25.63 -2.15 27.61
CA LYS A 51 26.11 -1.09 26.72
C LYS A 51 25.29 -1.01 25.42
N ARG A 52 25.00 -2.15 24.83
CA ARG A 52 24.16 -2.24 23.61
C ARG A 52 22.73 -1.78 23.86
N LEU A 53 22.10 -2.17 24.96
CA LEU A 53 20.77 -1.76 25.36
C LEU A 53 20.69 -0.24 25.62
N LYS A 54 21.72 0.31 26.32
CA LYS A 54 21.82 1.74 26.59
C LYS A 54 21.99 2.54 25.29
N ALA A 55 22.91 2.13 24.42
CA ALA A 55 23.17 2.81 23.15
C ALA A 55 21.95 2.86 22.21
N LYS A 56 21.03 1.89 22.36
CA LYS A 56 19.77 1.83 21.57
C LYS A 56 18.53 2.28 22.34
N HIS A 57 18.71 2.96 23.46
CA HIS A 57 17.63 3.52 24.27
C HIS A 57 16.59 2.50 24.76
N PHE A 58 17.02 1.31 25.17
CA PHE A 58 16.19 0.35 25.90
C PHE A 58 16.32 0.52 27.41
N LEU A 59 17.43 1.08 27.85
CA LEU A 59 17.65 1.48 29.25
C LEU A 59 18.38 2.82 29.32
N THR A 60 18.28 3.46 30.48
CA THR A 60 19.04 4.66 30.86
C THR A 60 19.34 4.63 32.37
N ILE A 61 20.17 5.53 32.84
CA ILE A 61 20.39 5.78 34.29
C ILE A 61 19.67 7.05 34.71
N THR A 62 19.47 7.23 36.00
CA THR A 62 18.71 8.37 36.56
C THR A 62 19.28 9.71 36.12
N GLU A 63 20.63 9.81 36.15
CA GLU A 63 21.36 11.03 35.83
C GLU A 63 21.28 11.44 34.36
N GLU A 64 21.03 10.49 33.46
CA GLU A 64 20.95 10.69 32.01
C GLU A 64 19.52 10.60 31.46
N LYS A 65 18.50 10.48 32.32
CA LYS A 65 17.13 10.19 31.92
C LYS A 65 16.57 11.24 30.98
N GLU A 66 16.75 12.52 31.27
CA GLU A 66 16.21 13.63 30.44
C GLU A 66 16.86 13.63 29.05
N GLN A 67 18.21 13.52 29.02
CA GLN A 67 18.95 13.48 27.76
C GLN A 67 18.55 12.27 26.88
N ALA A 68 18.36 11.10 27.52
CA ALA A 68 17.92 9.90 26.81
C ALA A 68 16.51 10.06 26.23
N LEU A 69 15.59 10.69 26.96
CA LEU A 69 14.24 10.97 26.50
C LEU A 69 14.22 12.01 25.37
N ASP A 70 15.04 13.06 25.46
CA ASP A 70 15.17 14.06 24.39
C ASP A 70 15.70 13.43 23.10
N LEU A 71 16.73 12.60 23.17
CA LEU A 71 17.26 11.88 22.01
C LEU A 71 16.21 10.92 21.42
N LEU A 72 15.46 10.23 22.27
CA LEU A 72 14.36 9.36 21.83
C LEU A 72 13.25 10.17 21.13
N ALA A 73 12.89 11.32 21.67
CA ALA A 73 11.91 12.22 21.10
C ALA A 73 12.34 12.75 19.71
N ILE A 74 13.62 13.13 19.56
CA ILE A 74 14.17 13.55 18.27
C ILE A 74 14.08 12.42 17.24
N LYS A 75 14.51 11.21 17.59
CA LYS A 75 14.41 10.03 16.71
C LYS A 75 12.96 9.71 16.35
N LEU A 76 12.04 9.80 17.31
CA LEU A 76 10.62 9.57 17.10
C LEU A 76 10.02 10.62 16.16
N ARG A 77 10.31 11.91 16.35
CA ARG A 77 9.87 12.98 15.43
C ARG A 77 10.35 12.74 14.01
N THR A 78 11.63 12.38 13.81
CA THR A 78 12.16 12.06 12.49
C THR A 78 11.37 10.92 11.82
N ARG A 79 11.08 9.84 12.55
CA ARG A 79 10.30 8.71 12.02
C ARG A 79 8.84 9.03 11.76
N LYS A 80 8.28 9.99 12.47
CA LYS A 80 6.87 10.41 12.41
C LYS A 80 6.67 11.71 11.60
N ALA A 81 7.71 12.23 10.95
CA ALA A 81 7.64 13.49 10.22
C ALA A 81 6.53 13.52 9.15
N PHE A 82 6.18 12.34 8.58
CA PHE A 82 5.06 12.23 7.64
C PHE A 82 3.70 12.61 8.27
N ALA A 83 3.54 12.52 9.60
CA ALA A 83 2.28 12.84 10.28
C ALA A 83 2.01 14.35 10.34
N GLU A 84 3.01 15.17 10.07
CA GLU A 84 2.89 16.63 9.94
C GLU A 84 2.54 17.05 8.51
N CYS A 85 2.56 16.09 7.56
CA CYS A 85 2.25 16.32 6.16
C CYS A 85 0.74 16.16 5.92
N SER A 86 0.21 17.01 5.06
CA SER A 86 -1.14 16.86 4.51
C SER A 86 -1.18 15.74 3.46
N PRO A 87 -2.37 15.22 3.12
CA PRO A 87 -2.48 14.18 2.10
C PRO A 87 -1.78 14.55 0.80
N ASN A 88 -0.93 13.65 0.33
CA ASN A 88 -0.24 13.75 -0.94
C ASN A 88 -0.66 12.66 -1.94
N LEU A 89 -1.27 11.57 -1.47
CA LEU A 89 -1.88 10.54 -2.30
C LEU A 89 -3.40 10.75 -2.34
N HIS A 90 -3.92 11.06 -3.51
CA HIS A 90 -5.33 11.30 -3.75
C HIS A 90 -5.89 10.25 -4.72
N MET A 91 -6.68 9.32 -4.20
CA MET A 91 -7.29 8.25 -4.98
C MET A 91 -8.67 8.68 -5.47
N ILE A 92 -8.93 8.59 -6.76
CA ILE A 92 -10.21 8.94 -7.39
C ILE A 92 -10.88 7.69 -7.92
N VAL A 93 -12.05 7.36 -7.39
CA VAL A 93 -12.90 6.29 -7.91
C VAL A 93 -13.72 6.84 -9.10
N ALA A 94 -13.17 6.73 -10.29
CA ALA A 94 -13.80 7.28 -11.49
C ALA A 94 -15.11 6.57 -11.84
N THR A 95 -15.25 5.29 -11.50
CA THR A 95 -16.45 4.48 -11.69
C THR A 95 -16.39 3.20 -10.86
N LEU A 96 -17.55 2.61 -10.53
CA LEU A 96 -17.61 1.25 -9.99
C LEU A 96 -17.84 0.18 -11.07
N ARG A 97 -18.11 0.59 -12.32
CA ARG A 97 -18.29 -0.35 -13.44
C ARG A 97 -16.98 -1.10 -13.73
N CYS A 98 -17.10 -2.37 -14.08
CA CYS A 98 -15.94 -3.19 -14.44
C CYS A 98 -16.30 -4.23 -15.50
N ASN A 99 -15.37 -4.47 -16.40
CA ASN A 99 -15.43 -5.53 -17.40
C ASN A 99 -14.86 -6.88 -16.88
N CYS A 100 -14.45 -6.93 -15.60
CA CYS A 100 -14.02 -8.13 -14.87
C CYS A 100 -15.00 -8.55 -13.79
N LEU A 101 -14.98 -9.85 -13.48
CA LEU A 101 -15.67 -10.51 -12.36
C LEU A 101 -14.64 -11.16 -11.44
N CYS A 102 -13.72 -10.36 -10.87
CA CYS A 102 -12.72 -10.89 -9.95
C CYS A 102 -13.39 -11.50 -8.71
N LYS A 103 -13.03 -12.75 -8.39
CA LYS A 103 -13.60 -13.46 -7.22
C LYS A 103 -13.34 -12.73 -5.91
N TYR A 104 -12.18 -12.07 -5.80
CA TYR A 104 -11.72 -11.36 -4.61
C TYR A 104 -11.89 -9.82 -4.71
N CYS A 105 -12.71 -9.32 -5.63
CA CYS A 105 -12.87 -7.87 -5.81
C CYS A 105 -13.32 -7.20 -4.50
N HIS A 106 -12.40 -6.53 -3.83
CA HIS A 106 -12.69 -5.76 -2.61
C HIS A 106 -13.45 -4.47 -2.93
N ALA A 107 -13.25 -3.88 -4.12
CA ALA A 107 -13.86 -2.64 -4.55
C ALA A 107 -15.39 -2.76 -4.79
N SER A 108 -15.96 -3.96 -4.69
CA SER A 108 -17.38 -4.21 -4.97
C SER A 108 -17.81 -3.71 -6.34
N SER A 109 -17.01 -4.03 -7.38
CA SER A 109 -17.29 -3.64 -8.75
C SER A 109 -18.65 -4.15 -9.23
N ILE A 110 -19.27 -3.41 -10.13
CA ILE A 110 -20.62 -3.64 -10.62
C ILE A 110 -20.63 -3.90 -12.14
N ASP A 111 -21.81 -4.12 -12.69
CA ASP A 111 -22.00 -4.35 -14.12
C ASP A 111 -21.50 -3.17 -14.95
N MET A 112 -20.89 -3.46 -16.11
CA MET A 112 -20.29 -2.46 -16.97
C MET A 112 -21.30 -1.49 -17.62
N ASN A 113 -22.60 -1.80 -17.61
CA ASN A 113 -23.65 -0.95 -18.15
C ASN A 113 -24.28 -0.01 -17.11
N ALA A 114 -23.94 -0.15 -15.84
CA ALA A 114 -24.52 0.60 -14.72
C ALA A 114 -23.92 2.02 -14.61
N LYS A 115 -24.17 2.87 -15.60
CA LYS A 115 -23.60 4.23 -15.73
C LYS A 115 -23.95 5.18 -14.59
N GLN A 116 -24.95 4.91 -13.76
CA GLN A 116 -25.29 5.67 -12.57
C GLN A 116 -24.19 5.64 -11.49
N TYR A 117 -23.17 4.79 -11.66
CA TYR A 117 -22.01 4.71 -10.79
C TYR A 117 -20.74 5.31 -11.41
N ASP A 118 -20.92 6.12 -12.46
CA ASP A 118 -19.84 6.91 -13.04
C ASP A 118 -19.73 8.25 -12.32
N MET A 119 -18.50 8.69 -12.07
CA MET A 119 -18.24 10.06 -11.64
C MET A 119 -18.63 11.02 -12.76
N SER A 120 -19.38 12.06 -12.43
CA SER A 120 -19.71 13.14 -13.36
C SER A 120 -18.55 14.14 -13.47
N TRP A 121 -18.55 14.92 -14.56
CA TRP A 121 -17.57 16.01 -14.71
C TRP A 121 -17.63 17.04 -13.57
N GLU A 122 -18.82 17.36 -13.10
CA GLU A 122 -18.99 18.31 -11.99
C GLU A 122 -18.29 17.80 -10.72
N ILE A 123 -18.49 16.52 -10.38
CA ILE A 123 -17.83 15.91 -9.22
C ILE A 123 -16.31 15.83 -9.44
N ALA A 124 -15.86 15.39 -10.63
CA ALA A 124 -14.44 15.28 -10.95
C ALA A 124 -13.74 16.65 -10.81
N ARG A 125 -14.35 17.71 -11.34
CA ARG A 125 -13.82 19.08 -11.25
C ARG A 125 -13.70 19.53 -9.79
N LYS A 126 -14.77 19.37 -9.00
CA LYS A 126 -14.75 19.73 -7.56
C LYS A 126 -13.72 18.91 -6.78
N THR A 127 -13.55 17.63 -7.15
CA THR A 127 -12.50 16.77 -6.57
C THR A 127 -11.11 17.34 -6.84
N ILE A 128 -10.80 17.72 -8.07
CA ILE A 128 -9.51 18.33 -8.41
C ILE A 128 -9.33 19.68 -7.68
N ASP A 129 -10.37 20.53 -7.65
CA ASP A 129 -10.32 21.80 -6.93
C ASP A 129 -10.04 21.61 -5.42
N LEU A 130 -10.60 20.57 -4.81
CA LEU A 130 -10.36 20.20 -3.42
C LEU A 130 -8.95 19.63 -3.20
N ILE A 131 -8.45 18.76 -4.08
CA ILE A 131 -7.10 18.21 -4.03
C ILE A 131 -6.05 19.31 -4.03
N PHE A 132 -6.21 20.34 -4.87
CA PHE A 132 -5.26 21.44 -4.97
C PHE A 132 -5.31 22.42 -3.78
N GLN A 133 -6.27 22.28 -2.85
CA GLN A 133 -6.26 22.96 -1.56
C GLN A 133 -5.34 22.26 -0.54
N SER A 134 -4.90 21.03 -0.78
CA SER A 134 -3.90 20.38 0.07
C SER A 134 -2.65 21.26 0.18
N PRO A 135 -2.10 21.51 1.38
CA PRO A 135 -0.85 22.25 1.55
C PRO A 135 0.39 21.46 1.11
N SER A 136 0.28 20.16 0.84
CA SER A 136 1.40 19.35 0.35
C SER A 136 1.95 19.87 -0.96
N ASP A 137 3.29 19.92 -1.11
CA ASP A 137 3.95 20.25 -2.37
C ASP A 137 3.89 19.10 -3.38
N ASP A 138 3.77 17.87 -2.89
CA ASP A 138 3.66 16.67 -3.71
C ASP A 138 2.19 16.24 -3.81
N ILE A 139 1.69 16.08 -5.02
CA ILE A 139 0.34 15.60 -5.31
C ILE A 139 0.43 14.41 -6.28
N LYS A 140 0.08 13.24 -5.79
CA LYS A 140 -0.11 12.04 -6.61
C LYS A 140 -1.59 11.75 -6.73
N ILE A 141 -2.12 11.77 -7.94
CA ILE A 141 -3.52 11.44 -8.23
C ILE A 141 -3.57 10.03 -8.83
N GLU A 142 -4.24 9.12 -8.13
CA GLU A 142 -4.44 7.74 -8.56
C GLU A 142 -5.90 7.51 -8.97
N TYR A 143 -6.14 7.15 -10.23
CA TYR A 143 -7.45 6.78 -10.72
C TYR A 143 -7.68 5.28 -10.52
N GLN A 144 -8.73 4.95 -9.80
CA GLN A 144 -9.14 3.58 -9.53
C GLN A 144 -10.66 3.41 -9.57
N GLY A 145 -11.16 2.29 -9.08
CA GLY A 145 -12.60 2.01 -8.96
C GLY A 145 -12.90 0.56 -9.31
N GLY A 146 -13.84 0.34 -10.25
CA GLY A 146 -13.99 -0.92 -10.97
C GLY A 146 -12.89 -1.03 -12.04
N GLU A 147 -13.20 -0.45 -13.24
CA GLU A 147 -12.23 -0.23 -14.30
C GLU A 147 -12.31 1.25 -14.72
N PRO A 148 -11.35 2.10 -14.34
CA PRO A 148 -11.44 3.55 -14.60
C PRO A 148 -11.50 3.89 -16.08
N LEU A 149 -10.95 3.06 -16.98
CA LEU A 149 -10.99 3.28 -18.41
C LEU A 149 -12.40 3.14 -19.02
N LEU A 150 -13.39 2.59 -18.28
CA LEU A 150 -14.80 2.62 -18.69
C LEU A 150 -15.45 4.01 -18.54
N ASN A 151 -14.83 4.92 -17.78
CA ASN A 151 -15.22 6.33 -17.70
C ASN A 151 -14.09 7.24 -18.20
N TRP A 152 -13.54 6.87 -19.37
CA TRP A 152 -12.33 7.46 -19.93
C TRP A 152 -12.41 8.97 -20.13
N ASP A 153 -13.51 9.48 -20.62
CA ASP A 153 -13.66 10.91 -20.90
C ASP A 153 -13.44 11.74 -19.62
N ILE A 154 -14.03 11.30 -18.51
CA ILE A 154 -13.88 11.97 -17.21
C ILE A 154 -12.45 11.85 -16.66
N VAL A 155 -11.83 10.67 -16.77
CA VAL A 155 -10.42 10.47 -16.38
C VAL A 155 -9.51 11.40 -17.18
N LYS A 156 -9.67 11.44 -18.51
CA LYS A 156 -8.90 12.30 -19.42
C LYS A 156 -9.06 13.78 -19.09
N GLU A 157 -10.32 14.23 -19.00
CA GLU A 157 -10.63 15.64 -18.72
C GLU A 157 -10.11 16.09 -17.34
N SER A 158 -10.26 15.25 -16.32
CA SER A 158 -9.77 15.58 -14.97
C SER A 158 -8.25 15.65 -14.89
N ILE A 159 -7.52 14.81 -15.63
CA ILE A 159 -6.05 14.89 -15.74
C ILE A 159 -5.66 16.22 -16.41
N LEU A 160 -6.31 16.58 -17.51
CA LEU A 160 -6.03 17.84 -18.23
C LEU A 160 -6.34 19.05 -17.35
N TYR A 161 -7.45 18.99 -16.62
CA TYR A 161 -7.84 20.06 -15.69
C TYR A 161 -6.86 20.17 -14.51
N ALA A 162 -6.45 19.05 -13.90
CA ALA A 162 -5.43 19.07 -12.85
C ALA A 162 -4.11 19.69 -13.34
N LYS A 163 -3.67 19.35 -14.55
CA LYS A 163 -2.48 19.99 -15.17
C LYS A 163 -2.68 21.48 -15.44
N PHE A 164 -3.90 21.90 -15.79
CA PHE A 164 -4.22 23.32 -15.97
C PHE A 164 -4.15 24.08 -14.64
N VAL A 165 -4.79 23.59 -13.57
CA VAL A 165 -4.73 24.17 -12.22
C VAL A 165 -3.29 24.23 -11.71
N ASN A 166 -2.50 23.19 -11.98
CA ASN A 166 -1.12 23.10 -11.54
C ASN A 166 -0.17 24.14 -12.19
N LYS A 167 -0.56 24.77 -13.30
CA LYS A 167 0.24 25.88 -13.87
C LYS A 167 0.36 27.06 -12.87
N ILE A 168 -0.66 27.22 -12.01
CA ILE A 168 -0.67 28.27 -10.98
C ILE A 168 -0.14 27.70 -9.66
N ALA A 169 -0.61 26.51 -9.25
CA ALA A 169 -0.27 25.90 -7.98
C ALA A 169 1.19 25.45 -7.87
N ARG A 170 1.82 25.06 -9.02
CA ARG A 170 3.24 24.67 -9.15
C ARG A 170 3.67 23.53 -8.23
N LYS A 171 2.80 22.57 -7.98
CA LYS A 171 3.07 21.37 -7.18
C LYS A 171 3.79 20.28 -8.01
N ASN A 172 4.47 19.36 -7.34
CA ASN A 172 5.00 18.14 -7.94
C ASN A 172 3.86 17.17 -8.24
N LEU A 173 3.26 17.27 -9.42
CA LEU A 173 2.06 16.55 -9.81
C LEU A 173 2.39 15.29 -10.60
N SER A 174 1.94 14.14 -10.12
CA SER A 174 2.05 12.84 -10.79
C SER A 174 0.70 12.11 -10.85
N PHE A 175 0.59 11.16 -11.81
CA PHE A 175 -0.63 10.41 -12.05
C PHE A 175 -0.37 8.91 -12.13
N VAL A 176 -1.30 8.14 -11.57
CA VAL A 176 -1.36 6.68 -11.70
C VAL A 176 -2.75 6.28 -12.20
N ILE A 177 -2.84 5.28 -13.05
CA ILE A 177 -4.10 4.62 -13.42
C ILE A 177 -4.02 3.15 -13.04
N CYS A 178 -4.95 2.71 -12.18
CA CYS A 178 -5.13 1.31 -11.80
C CYS A 178 -6.10 0.65 -12.78
N THR A 179 -5.60 -0.07 -13.77
CA THR A 179 -6.41 -0.72 -14.82
C THR A 179 -6.10 -2.20 -14.95
N ASN A 180 -7.10 -3.00 -15.29
CA ASN A 180 -6.92 -4.42 -15.58
C ASN A 180 -6.32 -4.69 -16.97
N LEU A 181 -6.12 -3.66 -17.78
CA LEU A 181 -5.57 -3.68 -19.15
C LEU A 181 -6.33 -4.57 -20.14
N MET A 182 -7.55 -5.02 -19.86
CA MET A 182 -8.29 -5.86 -20.81
C MET A 182 -8.81 -5.09 -22.02
N GLN A 183 -9.08 -3.80 -21.85
CA GLN A 183 -9.46 -2.91 -22.94
C GLN A 183 -8.66 -1.62 -22.84
N ILE A 184 -7.77 -1.42 -23.78
CA ILE A 184 -7.00 -0.19 -23.89
C ILE A 184 -6.92 0.22 -25.36
N SER A 185 -7.19 1.49 -25.66
CA SER A 185 -7.09 2.03 -27.01
C SER A 185 -5.73 2.64 -27.28
N LYS A 186 -5.38 2.78 -28.56
CA LYS A 186 -4.18 3.50 -28.97
C LYS A 186 -4.19 4.95 -28.48
N GLU A 187 -5.33 5.61 -28.50
CA GLU A 187 -5.51 6.98 -27.99
C GLU A 187 -5.12 7.05 -26.49
N GLN A 188 -5.59 6.09 -25.68
CA GLN A 188 -5.25 6.02 -24.25
C GLN A 188 -3.76 5.80 -24.03
N ILE A 189 -3.15 4.89 -24.80
CA ILE A 189 -1.70 4.62 -24.70
C ILE A 189 -0.89 5.87 -25.05
N ASP A 190 -1.24 6.55 -26.15
CA ASP A 190 -0.56 7.77 -26.58
C ASP A 190 -0.74 8.90 -25.55
N PHE A 191 -1.92 9.00 -24.94
CA PHE A 191 -2.20 9.94 -23.86
C PHE A 191 -1.37 9.63 -22.62
N PHE A 192 -1.25 8.36 -22.20
CA PHE A 192 -0.45 7.97 -21.03
C PHE A 192 1.02 8.32 -21.23
N LYS A 193 1.58 8.01 -22.39
CA LYS A 193 2.96 8.38 -22.74
C LYS A 193 3.16 9.89 -22.75
N LYS A 194 2.28 10.64 -23.41
CA LYS A 194 2.35 12.10 -23.51
C LYS A 194 2.32 12.79 -22.16
N HIS A 195 1.58 12.23 -21.20
CA HIS A 195 1.36 12.85 -19.90
C HIS A 195 2.15 12.18 -18.77
N SER A 196 3.04 11.22 -19.08
CA SER A 196 3.87 10.48 -18.11
C SER A 196 3.03 9.83 -17.00
N ILE A 197 1.95 9.14 -17.41
CA ILE A 197 1.04 8.48 -16.49
C ILE A 197 1.58 7.09 -16.16
N GLU A 198 1.78 6.80 -14.90
CA GLU A 198 2.15 5.48 -14.40
C GLU A 198 0.96 4.53 -14.50
N ILE A 199 1.20 3.26 -14.83
CA ILE A 199 0.15 2.25 -14.92
C ILE A 199 0.39 1.19 -13.87
N SER A 200 -0.57 1.07 -12.96
CA SER A 200 -0.71 -0.05 -12.05
C SER A 200 -1.71 -1.05 -12.64
N THR A 201 -1.35 -2.31 -12.67
CA THR A 201 -2.19 -3.36 -13.25
C THR A 201 -2.20 -4.61 -12.36
N SER A 202 -2.74 -5.71 -12.85
CA SER A 202 -2.90 -6.91 -12.04
C SER A 202 -2.58 -8.17 -12.84
N LEU A 203 -1.75 -9.04 -12.23
CA LEU A 203 -1.42 -10.35 -12.79
C LEU A 203 -1.38 -11.39 -11.66
N ASP A 204 -2.23 -12.41 -11.73
CA ASP A 204 -2.33 -13.43 -10.67
C ASP A 204 -1.45 -14.67 -10.93
N GLY A 205 -0.59 -14.63 -11.95
CA GLY A 205 0.32 -15.70 -12.33
C GLY A 205 -0.03 -16.37 -13.66
N PRO A 206 0.16 -17.68 -13.83
CA PRO A 206 -0.14 -18.40 -15.05
C PRO A 206 -1.59 -18.24 -15.50
N LYS A 207 -1.83 -18.40 -16.81
CA LYS A 207 -3.13 -18.20 -17.46
C LYS A 207 -4.30 -18.81 -16.68
N GLN A 208 -4.21 -20.08 -16.31
CA GLN A 208 -5.30 -20.78 -15.61
C GLN A 208 -5.66 -20.12 -14.26
N LEU A 209 -4.65 -19.68 -13.50
CA LEU A 209 -4.88 -18.99 -12.22
C LEU A 209 -5.48 -17.61 -12.44
N HIS A 210 -4.93 -16.85 -13.37
CA HIS A 210 -5.41 -15.52 -13.69
C HIS A 210 -6.87 -15.54 -14.16
N ASP A 211 -7.21 -16.39 -15.16
CA ASP A 211 -8.57 -16.49 -15.69
C ASP A 211 -9.57 -17.02 -14.65
N THR A 212 -9.14 -17.90 -13.74
CA THR A 212 -9.98 -18.40 -12.64
C THR A 212 -10.33 -17.30 -11.64
N ASN A 213 -9.36 -16.47 -11.29
CA ASN A 213 -9.52 -15.40 -10.29
C ASN A 213 -10.15 -14.13 -10.89
N ARG A 214 -9.83 -13.82 -12.13
CA ARG A 214 -10.19 -12.56 -12.83
C ARG A 214 -11.00 -12.81 -14.09
N LYS A 215 -12.12 -13.52 -13.97
CA LYS A 215 -12.97 -13.83 -15.11
C LYS A 215 -13.40 -12.55 -15.85
N SER A 216 -13.22 -12.52 -17.16
CA SER A 216 -13.72 -11.44 -18.02
C SER A 216 -15.23 -11.56 -18.25
N ARG A 217 -15.91 -10.39 -18.41
CA ARG A 217 -17.31 -10.30 -18.86
C ARG A 217 -17.45 -10.33 -20.38
N ILE A 218 -16.36 -10.04 -21.11
CA ILE A 218 -16.40 -9.72 -22.54
C ILE A 218 -15.44 -10.56 -23.39
N PHE A 219 -14.43 -11.18 -22.78
CA PHE A 219 -13.45 -12.01 -23.46
C PHE A 219 -13.43 -13.41 -22.85
N GLU A 220 -13.01 -14.38 -23.65
CA GLU A 220 -12.84 -15.76 -23.19
C GLU A 220 -11.73 -15.88 -22.13
N SER A 221 -10.61 -15.16 -22.32
CA SER A 221 -9.47 -15.12 -21.42
C SER A 221 -9.08 -13.67 -21.06
N SER A 222 -9.08 -13.36 -19.79
CA SER A 222 -8.55 -12.10 -19.27
C SER A 222 -7.02 -12.06 -19.34
N TYR A 223 -6.37 -13.22 -19.15
CA TYR A 223 -4.93 -13.36 -19.26
C TYR A 223 -4.42 -13.03 -20.66
N ASP A 224 -5.01 -13.62 -21.69
CA ASP A 224 -4.57 -13.39 -23.08
C ASP A 224 -4.68 -11.91 -23.45
N LYS A 225 -5.76 -11.24 -23.02
CA LYS A 225 -5.93 -9.80 -23.24
C LYS A 225 -4.95 -8.96 -22.44
N PHE A 226 -4.67 -9.35 -21.20
CA PHE A 226 -3.60 -8.73 -20.42
C PHE A 226 -2.24 -8.84 -21.13
N ILE A 227 -1.86 -10.04 -21.60
CA ILE A 227 -0.58 -10.26 -22.30
C ILE A 227 -0.49 -9.46 -23.60
N GLU A 228 -1.58 -9.40 -24.37
CA GLU A 228 -1.64 -8.60 -25.60
C GLU A 228 -1.40 -7.12 -25.30
N ASN A 229 -2.12 -6.57 -24.34
CA ASN A 229 -2.14 -5.14 -24.06
C ASN A 229 -0.92 -4.68 -23.22
N SER A 230 -0.40 -5.50 -22.31
CA SER A 230 0.78 -5.17 -21.52
C SER A 230 2.04 -4.97 -22.38
N LYS A 231 2.13 -5.64 -23.54
CA LYS A 231 3.20 -5.40 -24.52
C LYS A 231 3.17 -4.00 -25.13
N LEU A 232 2.00 -3.37 -25.18
CA LEU A 232 1.82 -2.00 -25.69
C LEU A 232 2.16 -0.95 -24.64
N VAL A 233 2.14 -1.36 -23.37
CA VAL A 233 2.37 -0.52 -22.20
C VAL A 233 3.58 -1.09 -21.43
N ARG A 234 4.79 -0.74 -21.87
CA ARG A 234 6.04 -1.39 -21.42
C ARG A 234 6.35 -1.21 -19.94
N ASP A 235 5.89 -0.13 -19.32
CA ASP A 235 6.25 0.26 -17.95
C ASP A 235 5.07 0.12 -16.99
N CYS A 236 4.33 -1.00 -17.06
CA CYS A 236 3.27 -1.29 -16.10
C CYS A 236 3.78 -2.12 -14.93
N ALA A 237 3.27 -1.83 -13.74
CA ALA A 237 3.58 -2.57 -12.51
C ALA A 237 2.41 -3.51 -12.15
N PRO A 238 2.52 -4.82 -12.42
CA PRO A 238 1.48 -5.76 -12.07
C PRO A 238 1.50 -6.12 -10.58
N LEU A 239 0.31 -6.16 -9.97
CA LEU A 239 0.09 -6.58 -8.59
C LEU A 239 -0.52 -7.98 -8.56
N LEU A 240 -0.05 -8.81 -7.63
CA LEU A 240 -0.63 -10.11 -7.31
C LEU A 240 -1.53 -9.98 -6.07
N THR A 241 -2.72 -10.56 -6.12
CA THR A 241 -3.50 -10.86 -4.89
C THR A 241 -3.38 -12.34 -4.56
N ILE A 242 -2.81 -12.64 -3.39
CA ILE A 242 -2.73 -14.01 -2.88
C ILE A 242 -4.09 -14.46 -2.40
N THR A 243 -4.53 -15.62 -2.86
CA THR A 243 -5.77 -16.28 -2.49
C THR A 243 -5.49 -17.76 -2.21
N LYS A 244 -6.42 -18.49 -1.64
CA LYS A 244 -6.30 -19.94 -1.45
C LYS A 244 -6.02 -20.70 -2.75
N THR A 245 -6.43 -20.14 -3.89
CA THR A 245 -6.23 -20.81 -5.20
C THR A 245 -4.80 -20.74 -5.70
N ASN A 246 -4.00 -19.74 -5.28
CA ASN A 246 -2.63 -19.52 -5.73
C ASN A 246 -1.56 -19.55 -4.62
N ILE A 247 -1.94 -19.54 -3.34
CA ILE A 247 -1.00 -19.49 -2.21
C ILE A 247 0.06 -20.61 -2.23
N ASN A 248 -0.32 -21.81 -2.65
CA ASN A 248 0.59 -22.96 -2.79
C ASN A 248 1.32 -23.03 -4.15
N LYS A 249 1.16 -21.99 -5.00
CA LYS A 249 1.70 -21.93 -6.36
C LYS A 249 2.54 -20.68 -6.60
N LEU A 250 3.01 -20.01 -5.53
CA LEU A 250 3.70 -18.72 -5.65
C LEU A 250 5.00 -18.82 -6.46
N ARG A 251 5.72 -19.97 -6.46
CA ARG A 251 6.89 -20.17 -7.33
C ARG A 251 6.51 -20.07 -8.80
N SER A 252 5.47 -20.78 -9.23
CA SER A 252 4.95 -20.72 -10.61
C SER A 252 4.43 -19.32 -10.99
N VAL A 253 3.89 -18.57 -10.02
CA VAL A 253 3.52 -17.17 -10.22
C VAL A 253 4.76 -16.32 -10.47
N ILE A 254 5.80 -16.45 -9.65
CA ILE A 254 7.07 -15.73 -9.79
C ILE A 254 7.71 -16.05 -11.15
N ASP A 255 7.76 -17.35 -11.54
CA ASP A 255 8.29 -17.76 -12.85
C ASP A 255 7.55 -17.06 -14.00
N THR A 256 6.22 -16.96 -13.92
CA THR A 256 5.42 -16.21 -14.91
C THR A 256 5.82 -14.73 -15.01
N TYR A 257 6.08 -14.07 -13.87
CA TYR A 257 6.54 -12.68 -13.88
C TYR A 257 7.93 -12.56 -14.53
N VAL A 258 8.86 -13.44 -14.19
CA VAL A 258 10.22 -13.48 -14.78
C VAL A 258 10.16 -13.75 -16.29
N GLU A 259 9.37 -14.72 -16.73
CA GLU A 259 9.19 -15.06 -18.15
C GLU A 259 8.59 -13.94 -18.97
N LEU A 260 7.72 -13.12 -18.36
CA LEU A 260 7.13 -11.94 -18.98
C LEU A 260 8.05 -10.71 -18.95
N GLY A 261 9.25 -10.83 -18.34
CA GLY A 261 10.24 -9.77 -18.28
C GLY A 261 10.02 -8.74 -17.16
N TYR A 262 9.15 -9.04 -16.19
CA TYR A 262 9.04 -8.22 -14.97
C TYR A 262 10.20 -8.55 -14.03
N ASN A 263 10.71 -7.52 -13.39
CA ASN A 263 11.79 -7.64 -12.38
C ASN A 263 11.31 -7.37 -10.95
N THR A 264 10.01 -7.18 -10.77
CA THR A 264 9.40 -6.93 -9.46
C THR A 264 8.09 -7.68 -9.32
N ILE A 265 7.75 -8.01 -8.07
CA ILE A 265 6.44 -8.54 -7.70
C ILE A 265 6.01 -7.94 -6.36
N PHE A 266 4.70 -7.73 -6.19
CA PHE A 266 4.10 -7.37 -4.92
C PHE A 266 3.19 -8.52 -4.45
N LEU A 267 3.62 -9.28 -3.45
CA LEU A 267 2.88 -10.41 -2.89
C LEU A 267 1.83 -9.92 -1.89
N ARG A 268 0.72 -9.40 -2.41
CA ARG A 268 -0.33 -8.77 -1.59
C ARG A 268 -1.25 -9.81 -0.96
N ALA A 269 -1.48 -9.71 0.35
CA ALA A 269 -2.48 -10.51 1.04
C ALA A 269 -3.90 -10.19 0.55
N LEU A 270 -4.81 -11.17 0.70
CA LEU A 270 -6.23 -10.99 0.41
C LEU A 270 -6.82 -9.91 1.31
N ASN A 271 -7.49 -8.93 0.69
CA ASN A 271 -8.22 -7.90 1.43
C ASN A 271 -9.68 -8.38 1.66
N PRO A 272 -10.13 -8.56 2.92
CA PRO A 272 -11.40 -9.20 3.25
C PRO A 272 -12.61 -8.26 3.13
N TYR A 273 -12.82 -7.66 1.94
CA TYR A 273 -13.96 -6.79 1.64
C TYR A 273 -14.69 -7.21 0.36
N GLY A 274 -15.89 -6.75 0.18
CA GLY A 274 -16.67 -6.92 -1.04
C GLY A 274 -16.89 -8.37 -1.45
N ASN A 275 -16.47 -8.75 -2.66
CA ASN A 275 -16.64 -10.12 -3.17
C ASN A 275 -15.75 -11.14 -2.43
N ALA A 276 -14.63 -10.72 -1.84
CA ALA A 276 -13.77 -11.60 -1.05
C ALA A 276 -14.54 -12.21 0.14
N ILE A 277 -15.40 -11.42 0.80
CA ILE A 277 -16.26 -11.93 1.89
C ILE A 277 -17.30 -12.93 1.35
N LYS A 278 -17.93 -12.61 0.22
CA LYS A 278 -18.94 -13.50 -0.38
C LYS A 278 -18.36 -14.84 -0.80
N ASN A 279 -17.12 -14.87 -1.22
CA ASN A 279 -16.40 -16.06 -1.67
C ASN A 279 -15.38 -16.57 -0.64
N LYS A 280 -15.55 -16.24 0.64
CA LYS A 280 -14.59 -16.54 1.71
C LYS A 280 -14.16 -18.00 1.74
N SER A 281 -15.08 -18.94 1.62
CA SER A 281 -14.80 -20.38 1.63
C SER A 281 -13.81 -20.85 0.54
N GLU A 282 -13.81 -20.15 -0.61
CA GLU A 282 -12.91 -20.46 -1.74
C GLU A 282 -11.59 -19.72 -1.71
N LEU A 283 -11.53 -18.56 -1.04
CA LEU A 283 -10.43 -17.61 -1.16
C LEU A 283 -9.59 -17.45 0.10
N ASP A 284 -10.19 -17.71 1.27
CA ASP A 284 -9.58 -17.43 2.57
C ASP A 284 -8.52 -18.47 2.96
N TYR A 285 -7.55 -18.00 3.71
CA TYR A 285 -6.44 -18.77 4.28
C TYR A 285 -6.06 -18.15 5.62
N SER A 286 -5.38 -18.92 6.49
CA SER A 286 -4.93 -18.39 7.77
C SER A 286 -3.70 -17.48 7.63
N THR A 287 -3.46 -16.65 8.62
CA THR A 287 -2.26 -15.82 8.68
C THR A 287 -0.98 -16.66 8.68
N GLU A 288 -1.01 -17.81 9.31
CA GLU A 288 0.10 -18.77 9.37
C GLU A 288 0.40 -19.37 8.00
N GLU A 289 -0.64 -19.75 7.23
CA GLU A 289 -0.50 -20.22 5.85
C GLU A 289 0.11 -19.13 4.97
N PHE A 290 -0.37 -17.87 5.10
CA PHE A 290 0.19 -16.74 4.36
C PHE A 290 1.66 -16.52 4.68
N ILE A 291 2.03 -16.46 5.97
CA ILE A 291 3.42 -16.23 6.40
C ILE A 291 4.34 -17.35 5.89
N SER A 292 3.87 -18.61 5.95
CA SER A 292 4.65 -19.74 5.45
C SER A 292 4.88 -19.64 3.95
N ALA A 293 3.82 -19.44 3.17
CA ALA A 293 3.90 -19.32 1.72
C ALA A 293 4.73 -18.10 1.28
N TYR A 294 4.59 -16.97 1.99
CA TYR A 294 5.37 -15.77 1.74
C TYR A 294 6.88 -16.01 1.96
N LYS A 295 7.25 -16.69 3.05
CA LYS A 295 8.66 -17.05 3.33
C LYS A 295 9.24 -17.94 2.25
N ASP A 296 8.48 -18.96 1.81
CA ASP A 296 8.90 -19.87 0.75
C ASP A 296 9.08 -19.14 -0.59
N ALA A 297 8.17 -18.22 -0.92
CA ALA A 297 8.27 -17.39 -2.10
C ALA A 297 9.48 -16.43 -2.05
N LEU A 298 9.71 -15.78 -0.89
CA LEU A 298 10.86 -14.90 -0.69
C LEU A 298 12.19 -15.68 -0.79
N GLN A 299 12.26 -16.87 -0.19
CA GLN A 299 13.43 -17.75 -0.31
C GLN A 299 13.70 -18.11 -1.79
N TYR A 300 12.66 -18.39 -2.55
CA TYR A 300 12.78 -18.66 -3.98
C TYR A 300 13.29 -17.46 -4.77
N ILE A 301 12.80 -16.24 -4.48
CA ILE A 301 13.31 -15.01 -5.10
C ILE A 301 14.79 -14.80 -4.78
N ILE A 302 15.22 -15.05 -3.54
CA ILE A 302 16.64 -14.98 -3.16
C ILE A 302 17.49 -16.00 -3.97
N GLU A 303 16.96 -17.20 -4.20
CA GLU A 303 17.63 -18.20 -5.05
C GLU A 303 17.74 -17.77 -6.51
N LEU A 304 16.73 -17.11 -7.07
CA LEU A 304 16.77 -16.51 -8.41
C LEU A 304 17.85 -15.42 -8.49
N ASN A 305 17.90 -14.52 -7.50
CA ASN A 305 18.91 -13.47 -7.43
C ASN A 305 20.34 -14.03 -7.35
N LYS A 306 20.57 -15.12 -6.58
CA LYS A 306 21.86 -15.83 -6.52
C LYS A 306 22.26 -16.46 -7.87
N LYS A 307 21.30 -16.74 -8.74
CA LYS A 307 21.53 -17.24 -10.12
C LYS A 307 21.69 -16.10 -11.14
N GLY A 308 21.70 -14.84 -10.71
CA GLY A 308 21.87 -13.68 -11.57
C GLY A 308 20.58 -13.15 -12.21
N ILE A 309 19.40 -13.61 -11.76
CA ILE A 309 18.10 -13.06 -12.15
C ILE A 309 17.75 -11.96 -11.14
N ASP A 310 17.86 -10.68 -11.55
CA ASP A 310 17.53 -9.55 -10.71
C ASP A 310 15.99 -9.43 -10.56
N PHE A 311 15.49 -9.79 -9.36
CA PHE A 311 14.07 -9.81 -9.07
C PHE A 311 13.78 -9.37 -7.64
N VAL A 312 12.86 -8.42 -7.45
CA VAL A 312 12.56 -7.80 -6.15
C VAL A 312 11.14 -8.08 -5.70
N GLU A 313 10.98 -8.55 -4.46
CA GLU A 313 9.68 -8.54 -3.79
C GLU A 313 9.49 -7.19 -3.10
N CYS A 314 8.49 -6.43 -3.59
CA CYS A 314 8.30 -5.03 -3.23
C CYS A 314 7.92 -4.83 -1.75
N TYR A 315 7.10 -5.72 -1.17
CA TYR A 315 6.66 -5.58 0.21
C TYR A 315 7.82 -5.81 1.20
N THR A 316 8.68 -6.80 0.92
CA THR A 316 9.94 -7.00 1.66
C THR A 316 10.87 -5.80 1.55
N ALA A 317 11.00 -5.20 0.36
CA ALA A 317 11.81 -4.00 0.17
C ALA A 317 11.29 -2.83 1.02
N LEU A 318 9.97 -2.64 1.10
CA LEU A 318 9.34 -1.65 1.99
C LEU A 318 9.62 -1.97 3.48
N PHE A 319 9.51 -3.23 3.90
CA PHE A 319 9.85 -3.61 5.27
C PHE A 319 11.32 -3.35 5.60
N LEU A 320 12.24 -3.70 4.70
CA LEU A 320 13.67 -3.45 4.90
C LEU A 320 13.96 -1.96 4.98
N THR A 321 13.36 -1.13 4.13
CA THR A 321 13.45 0.32 4.24
C THR A 321 12.97 0.81 5.60
N ARG A 322 11.83 0.31 6.08
CA ARG A 322 11.27 0.66 7.39
C ARG A 322 12.14 0.25 8.56
N ILE A 323 12.82 -0.90 8.47
CA ILE A 323 13.68 -1.46 9.52
C ILE A 323 15.05 -0.79 9.54
N LEU A 324 15.65 -0.59 8.36
CA LEU A 324 17.05 -0.21 8.21
C LEU A 324 17.26 1.29 8.08
N THR A 325 16.21 2.08 7.84
CA THR A 325 16.32 3.54 7.68
C THR A 325 15.40 4.29 8.64
N PRO A 326 15.70 5.55 8.98
CA PRO A 326 14.81 6.39 9.79
C PRO A 326 13.63 6.97 8.99
N PHE A 327 13.59 6.79 7.67
CA PHE A 327 12.65 7.45 6.78
C PHE A 327 11.31 6.72 6.65
N SER A 328 10.25 7.46 6.32
CA SER A 328 8.98 6.87 5.89
C SER A 328 9.16 6.18 4.54
N THR A 329 8.46 5.07 4.36
CA THR A 329 8.41 4.38 3.06
C THR A 329 7.48 5.05 2.06
N GLY A 330 6.67 6.02 2.49
CA GLY A 330 5.57 6.57 1.69
C GLY A 330 4.38 5.63 1.51
N PHE A 331 4.49 4.38 1.97
CA PHE A 331 3.42 3.37 1.85
C PHE A 331 2.46 3.50 3.02
N VAL A 332 1.21 3.92 2.73
CA VAL A 332 0.19 4.30 3.74
C VAL A 332 -0.07 3.18 4.76
N ASP A 333 -0.13 1.92 4.30
CA ASP A 333 -0.43 0.76 5.15
C ASP A 333 0.69 0.43 6.17
N LEU A 334 1.92 0.93 5.95
CA LEU A 334 3.05 0.74 6.86
C LEU A 334 3.33 1.96 7.75
N GLN A 335 2.52 2.99 7.68
CA GLN A 335 2.65 4.17 8.53
C GLN A 335 2.07 3.92 9.93
N SER A 336 2.69 4.53 10.95
CA SER A 336 2.23 4.51 12.34
C SER A 336 2.50 5.89 12.97
N PRO A 337 1.45 6.69 13.31
CA PRO A 337 0.03 6.39 13.17
C PRO A 337 -0.37 6.06 11.74
N SER A 338 -1.58 5.49 11.54
CA SER A 338 -2.07 5.16 10.20
C SER A 338 -2.00 6.36 9.27
N GLY A 339 -1.59 6.13 8.02
CA GLY A 339 -1.58 7.16 6.98
C GLY A 339 -2.96 7.49 6.41
N ALA A 340 -4.00 6.77 6.82
CA ALA A 340 -5.38 7.02 6.40
C ALA A 340 -5.83 8.44 6.81
N GLY A 341 -6.24 9.25 5.83
CA GLY A 341 -6.61 10.65 6.04
C GLY A 341 -5.42 11.60 6.25
N LEU A 342 -4.23 11.09 6.60
CA LEU A 342 -3.01 11.88 6.80
C LEU A 342 -2.14 11.94 5.55
N SER A 343 -1.89 10.79 4.92
CA SER A 343 -1.03 10.70 3.74
C SER A 343 -1.81 10.33 2.49
N GLY A 344 -2.97 9.69 2.64
CA GLY A 344 -3.82 9.27 1.53
C GLY A 344 -5.29 9.54 1.81
N VAL A 345 -6.04 9.89 0.76
CA VAL A 345 -7.48 10.20 0.78
C VAL A 345 -8.12 9.64 -0.47
N ILE A 346 -9.35 9.16 -0.36
CA ILE A 346 -10.10 8.65 -1.50
C ILE A 346 -11.39 9.45 -1.75
N TYR A 347 -11.64 9.75 -3.00
CA TYR A 347 -12.81 10.45 -3.51
C TYR A 347 -13.68 9.48 -4.30
N ASN A 348 -14.88 9.21 -3.82
CA ASN A 348 -15.78 8.26 -4.44
C ASN A 348 -16.50 8.89 -5.65
N TYR A 349 -17.01 8.06 -6.56
CA TYR A 349 -17.72 8.51 -7.79
C TYR A 349 -18.90 9.46 -7.51
N ASP A 350 -19.52 9.38 -6.34
CA ASP A 350 -20.64 10.21 -5.88
C ASP A 350 -20.21 11.49 -5.15
N GLY A 351 -18.90 11.74 -5.04
CA GLY A 351 -18.33 12.92 -4.42
C GLY A 351 -18.10 12.81 -2.90
N LYS A 352 -18.38 11.68 -2.27
CA LYS A 352 -18.03 11.43 -0.87
C LYS A 352 -16.52 11.25 -0.72
N VAL A 353 -15.99 11.67 0.44
CA VAL A 353 -14.57 11.61 0.78
C VAL A 353 -14.36 10.65 1.94
N TYR A 354 -13.35 9.77 1.82
CA TYR A 354 -13.01 8.79 2.84
C TYR A 354 -11.51 8.81 3.15
N PRO A 355 -11.09 8.46 4.39
CA PRO A 355 -9.68 8.48 4.79
C PRO A 355 -8.83 7.38 4.12
N ALA A 356 -9.46 6.29 3.69
CA ALA A 356 -8.80 5.15 3.07
C ALA A 356 -9.79 4.35 2.21
N ASP A 357 -9.26 3.46 1.37
CA ASP A 357 -10.08 2.61 0.50
C ASP A 357 -10.95 1.62 1.31
N GLU A 358 -10.43 1.12 2.44
CA GLU A 358 -11.17 0.28 3.37
C GLU A 358 -12.43 0.96 3.91
N ALA A 359 -12.35 2.24 4.25
CA ALA A 359 -13.50 3.03 4.71
C ALA A 359 -14.58 3.12 3.63
N ARG A 360 -14.18 3.35 2.38
CA ARG A 360 -15.09 3.33 1.23
C ARG A 360 -15.68 1.93 1.00
N MET A 361 -14.89 0.88 1.18
CA MET A 361 -15.37 -0.51 1.05
C MET A 361 -16.41 -0.83 2.12
N LEU A 362 -16.23 -0.38 3.35
CA LEU A 362 -17.23 -0.47 4.43
C LEU A 362 -18.52 0.26 4.06
N ALA A 363 -18.41 1.48 3.52
CA ALA A 363 -19.58 2.24 3.04
C ALA A 363 -20.37 1.46 1.98
N ARG A 364 -19.68 0.76 1.05
CA ARG A 364 -20.32 -0.14 0.08
C ARG A 364 -21.01 -1.36 0.71
N MET A 365 -20.64 -1.70 1.93
CA MET A 365 -21.25 -2.79 2.73
C MET A 365 -22.32 -2.29 3.69
N GLY A 366 -22.63 -0.98 3.69
CA GLY A 366 -23.69 -0.37 4.49
C GLY A 366 -23.21 0.37 5.74
N ASP A 367 -21.90 0.48 5.96
CA ASP A 367 -21.29 1.22 7.08
C ASP A 367 -20.55 2.46 6.58
N ASP A 368 -21.22 3.61 6.62
CA ASP A 368 -20.70 4.91 6.15
C ASP A 368 -20.07 5.76 7.27
N TYR A 369 -19.77 5.15 8.42
CA TYR A 369 -19.26 5.84 9.62
C TYR A 369 -17.97 6.65 9.34
N PHE A 370 -17.11 6.16 8.46
CA PHE A 370 -15.83 6.81 8.13
C PHE A 370 -15.92 7.83 7.00
N CYS A 371 -17.11 8.24 6.57
CA CYS A 371 -17.25 9.32 5.59
C CYS A 371 -16.79 10.64 6.23
N LEU A 372 -15.77 11.28 5.66
CA LEU A 372 -15.21 12.55 6.15
C LEU A 372 -16.04 13.77 5.71
N GLY A 373 -16.83 13.62 4.66
CA GLY A 373 -17.60 14.70 4.04
C GLY A 373 -17.74 14.51 2.55
N THR A 374 -17.94 15.60 1.82
CA THR A 374 -18.13 15.59 0.35
C THR A 374 -17.24 16.64 -0.33
N VAL A 375 -17.03 16.48 -1.65
CA VAL A 375 -16.28 17.44 -2.47
C VAL A 375 -16.94 18.84 -2.58
N ASN A 376 -18.10 19.05 -1.94
CA ASN A 376 -18.75 20.36 -1.86
C ASN A 376 -18.26 21.18 -0.64
N GLU A 377 -17.54 20.57 0.27
CA GLU A 377 -17.00 21.18 1.48
C GLU A 377 -15.58 21.69 1.24
N LYS A 378 -15.09 22.58 2.13
CA LYS A 378 -13.71 23.04 2.04
C LYS A 378 -12.74 22.00 2.60
N PHE A 379 -11.50 22.01 2.11
CA PHE A 379 -10.44 21.13 2.62
C PHE A 379 -10.30 21.23 4.16
N SER A 380 -10.33 22.47 4.71
CA SER A 380 -10.22 22.66 6.15
C SER A 380 -11.40 22.11 6.95
N GLU A 381 -12.57 21.99 6.36
CA GLU A 381 -13.76 21.41 7.01
C GLU A 381 -13.67 19.88 7.06
N ILE A 382 -13.03 19.27 6.06
CA ILE A 382 -12.84 17.82 5.98
C ILE A 382 -11.64 17.33 6.80
N PHE A 383 -10.54 18.10 6.86
CA PHE A 383 -9.25 17.61 7.38
C PHE A 383 -8.76 18.30 8.66
N ASN A 384 -9.40 19.36 9.14
CA ASN A 384 -9.03 20.09 10.37
C ASN A 384 -10.11 19.96 11.46
N GLY A 385 -11.06 19.05 11.30
CA GLY A 385 -12.15 18.79 12.25
C GLY A 385 -11.72 18.01 13.50
#